data_85fbd9dbebbce99b45b8258c80135a89
#
_entry.id   85fbd9dbebbce99b45b8258c80135a89
#
_cell.length_a   1.000
_cell.length_b   1.000
_cell.length_c   1.000
_cell.angle_alpha   90.00
_cell.angle_beta   90.00
_cell.angle_gamma   90.00
#
_symmetry.space_group_name_H-M   'P 1'
#
loop_
_entity.id
_entity.type
_entity.pdbx_description
1 polymer ?
#
loop_
_entity_poly.entity_id
_entity_poly.type
_entity_poly.pdbx_seq_one_letter_code
_entity_poly.pdbx_strand_id
1 'polypeptide(L)'
;KFKNACNAADIVVAISEQTKKDIISYFGTPEEKIKVIYQGCSHLFKKEYSSTEKDEIKDKYSLPDDFILNVGTLEDRKNGMILLQALKDTEIPLVFVGRKTEYAKKMGQFVQENKMENRVHFLEGLSNEEVAIIYSMAKIFAYPSEYEGFGIPIIEALYSGVPVLTNREGVFPEAGGPSSAYVDIHQITEVKTKLISLWDNEAERKRMSREGKNFVQKFDDLNLANQWIDLYQNLL
;
A
#
# COMPACT_ATOMS: atom_id res chain seq x y z
N LYS A 1 -11.38 26.51 0.99
CA LYS A 1 -10.25 26.63 0.03
C LYS A 1 -10.45 25.69 -1.17
N PHE A 2 -10.55 24.36 -0.99
CA PHE A 2 -10.64 23.38 -2.10
C PHE A 2 -11.82 23.63 -3.03
N LYS A 3 -13.04 23.84 -2.51
CA LYS A 3 -14.23 24.16 -3.33
C LYS A 3 -13.99 25.37 -4.24
N ASN A 4 -13.37 26.44 -3.74
CA ASN A 4 -13.08 27.63 -4.54
C ASN A 4 -12.04 27.33 -5.65
N ALA A 5 -11.03 26.51 -5.35
CA ALA A 5 -10.04 26.10 -6.35
C ALA A 5 -10.71 25.26 -7.47
N CYS A 6 -11.54 24.28 -7.11
CA CYS A 6 -12.27 23.48 -8.09
C CYS A 6 -13.21 24.32 -8.97
N ASN A 7 -13.86 25.33 -8.38
CA ASN A 7 -14.76 26.21 -9.15
C ASN A 7 -13.99 27.12 -10.13
N ALA A 8 -12.81 27.60 -9.74
CA ALA A 8 -12.00 28.52 -10.53
C ALA A 8 -11.15 27.84 -11.62
N ALA A 9 -10.85 26.56 -11.46
CA ALA A 9 -10.06 25.80 -12.42
C ALA A 9 -10.85 25.52 -13.71
N ASP A 10 -10.17 25.50 -14.85
CA ASP A 10 -10.74 25.02 -16.12
C ASP A 10 -10.93 23.52 -16.08
N ILE A 11 -9.93 22.78 -15.59
CA ILE A 11 -9.97 21.34 -15.36
C ILE A 11 -9.42 21.02 -13.97
N VAL A 12 -10.02 20.07 -13.29
CA VAL A 12 -9.57 19.48 -12.03
C VAL A 12 -9.03 18.08 -12.32
N VAL A 13 -7.79 17.80 -11.91
CA VAL A 13 -7.22 16.45 -12.04
C VAL A 13 -7.38 15.72 -10.72
N ALA A 14 -8.12 14.62 -10.74
CA ALA A 14 -8.24 13.69 -9.63
C ALA A 14 -7.22 12.54 -9.78
N ILE A 15 -6.65 12.08 -8.66
CA ILE A 15 -5.64 11.01 -8.65
C ILE A 15 -6.23 9.60 -8.64
N SER A 16 -7.57 9.48 -8.58
CA SER A 16 -8.32 8.23 -8.63
C SER A 16 -9.78 8.49 -8.98
N GLU A 17 -10.50 7.46 -9.41
CA GLU A 17 -11.97 7.53 -9.61
C GLU A 17 -12.68 7.78 -8.28
N GLN A 18 -12.17 7.21 -7.17
CA GLN A 18 -12.70 7.51 -5.84
C GLN A 18 -12.54 9.00 -5.50
N THR A 19 -11.35 9.60 -5.71
CA THR A 19 -11.12 11.03 -5.49
C THR A 19 -12.02 11.88 -6.38
N LYS A 20 -12.27 11.48 -7.64
CA LYS A 20 -13.24 12.14 -8.53
C LYS A 20 -14.65 12.14 -7.92
N LYS A 21 -15.13 10.98 -7.46
CA LYS A 21 -16.43 10.86 -6.77
C LYS A 21 -16.53 11.76 -5.54
N ASP A 22 -15.47 11.81 -4.74
CA ASP A 22 -15.38 12.64 -3.55
C ASP A 22 -15.44 14.14 -3.89
N ILE A 23 -14.73 14.60 -4.94
CA ILE A 23 -14.77 15.99 -5.41
C ILE A 23 -16.19 16.36 -5.86
N ILE A 24 -16.87 15.51 -6.61
CA ILE A 24 -18.27 15.72 -7.02
C ILE A 24 -19.16 15.82 -5.79
N SER A 25 -19.07 14.85 -4.88
CA SER A 25 -19.95 14.73 -3.72
C SER A 25 -19.77 15.89 -2.72
N TYR A 26 -18.52 16.24 -2.38
CA TYR A 26 -18.26 17.26 -1.34
C TYR A 26 -18.27 18.68 -1.86
N PHE A 27 -17.92 18.90 -3.13
CA PHE A 27 -17.76 20.25 -3.67
C PHE A 27 -18.79 20.60 -4.72
N GLY A 28 -19.53 19.63 -5.27
CA GLY A 28 -20.50 19.84 -6.35
C GLY A 28 -19.83 20.24 -7.67
N THR A 29 -18.57 19.86 -7.87
CA THR A 29 -17.84 20.14 -9.11
C THR A 29 -18.44 19.32 -10.25
N PRO A 30 -18.78 19.91 -11.41
CA PRO A 30 -19.30 19.18 -12.56
C PRO A 30 -18.36 18.08 -13.03
N GLU A 31 -18.91 16.91 -13.34
CA GLU A 31 -18.12 15.73 -13.71
C GLU A 31 -17.22 15.95 -14.92
N GLU A 32 -17.72 16.68 -15.93
CA GLU A 32 -17.00 17.04 -17.16
C GLU A 32 -15.75 17.88 -16.91
N LYS A 33 -15.69 18.57 -15.77
CA LYS A 33 -14.53 19.34 -15.33
C LYS A 33 -13.43 18.48 -14.71
N ILE A 34 -13.73 17.21 -14.40
CA ILE A 34 -12.81 16.37 -13.64
C ILE A 34 -12.24 15.28 -14.56
N LYS A 35 -10.92 15.27 -14.69
CA LYS A 35 -10.17 14.20 -15.35
C LYS A 35 -9.44 13.37 -14.32
N VAL A 36 -9.42 12.05 -14.51
CA VAL A 36 -8.62 11.16 -13.66
C VAL A 36 -7.30 10.88 -14.35
N ILE A 37 -6.20 11.23 -13.67
CA ILE A 37 -4.85 10.83 -14.05
C ILE A 37 -4.22 10.23 -12.79
N TYR A 38 -3.92 8.95 -12.84
CA TYR A 38 -3.37 8.19 -11.73
C TYR A 38 -1.96 8.65 -11.35
N GLN A 39 -1.47 8.12 -10.24
CA GLN A 39 -0.09 8.30 -9.81
C GLN A 39 0.72 7.04 -10.12
N GLY A 40 1.98 7.22 -10.45
CA GLY A 40 2.97 6.15 -10.53
C GLY A 40 3.73 5.99 -9.20
N CYS A 41 4.75 5.16 -9.22
CA CYS A 41 5.69 5.02 -8.11
C CYS A 41 7.14 5.12 -8.59
N SER A 42 8.06 5.28 -7.63
CA SER A 42 9.49 5.34 -7.95
C SER A 42 9.96 4.11 -8.72
N HIS A 43 10.88 4.31 -9.67
CA HIS A 43 11.54 3.25 -10.43
C HIS A 43 12.26 2.21 -9.54
N LEU A 44 12.59 2.58 -8.31
CA LEU A 44 13.21 1.69 -7.34
C LEU A 44 12.36 0.45 -7.06
N PHE A 45 11.03 0.57 -7.03
CA PHE A 45 10.10 -0.56 -6.82
C PHE A 45 9.93 -1.43 -8.07
N LYS A 46 10.42 -0.97 -9.22
CA LYS A 46 10.39 -1.67 -10.51
C LYS A 46 11.69 -2.45 -10.79
N LYS A 47 12.75 -2.23 -9.96
CA LYS A 47 14.04 -2.91 -10.04
C LYS A 47 13.98 -4.33 -9.46
N GLU A 48 14.84 -5.20 -9.99
CA GLU A 48 15.21 -6.44 -9.32
C GLU A 48 16.47 -6.20 -8.47
N TYR A 49 16.46 -6.71 -7.25
CA TYR A 49 17.57 -6.62 -6.31
C TYR A 49 18.26 -7.97 -6.17
N SER A 50 19.60 -7.96 -6.14
CA SER A 50 20.43 -9.14 -5.95
C SER A 50 20.26 -9.74 -4.56
N SER A 51 20.66 -11.02 -4.40
CA SER A 51 20.70 -11.65 -3.09
C SER A 51 21.60 -10.89 -2.10
N THR A 52 22.74 -10.40 -2.56
CA THR A 52 23.68 -9.62 -1.71
C THR A 52 23.03 -8.35 -1.16
N GLU A 53 22.37 -7.55 -2.00
CA GLU A 53 21.65 -6.34 -1.54
C GLU A 53 20.56 -6.68 -0.52
N LYS A 54 19.84 -7.78 -0.73
CA LYS A 54 18.81 -8.26 0.20
C LYS A 54 19.41 -8.74 1.51
N ASP A 55 20.50 -9.51 1.47
CA ASP A 55 21.18 -10.01 2.66
C ASP A 55 21.77 -8.86 3.49
N GLU A 56 22.36 -7.84 2.87
CA GLU A 56 22.84 -6.63 3.55
C GLU A 56 21.72 -5.89 4.29
N ILE A 57 20.56 -5.71 3.66
CA ILE A 57 19.39 -5.05 4.30
C ILE A 57 18.80 -5.94 5.39
N LYS A 58 18.71 -7.25 5.17
CA LYS A 58 18.24 -8.20 6.15
C LYS A 58 19.10 -8.18 7.41
N ASP A 59 20.43 -8.22 7.27
CA ASP A 59 21.37 -8.18 8.38
C ASP A 59 21.32 -6.82 9.10
N LYS A 60 21.32 -5.73 8.34
CA LYS A 60 21.26 -4.36 8.87
C LYS A 60 20.08 -4.13 9.80
N TYR A 61 18.92 -4.64 9.43
CA TYR A 61 17.66 -4.42 10.17
C TYR A 61 17.21 -5.66 10.95
N SER A 62 18.00 -6.73 10.98
CA SER A 62 17.68 -8.02 11.63
C SER A 62 16.31 -8.53 11.21
N LEU A 63 16.04 -8.53 9.90
CA LEU A 63 14.75 -8.96 9.35
C LEU A 63 14.63 -10.49 9.33
N PRO A 64 13.43 -11.03 9.58
CA PRO A 64 13.18 -12.46 9.40
C PRO A 64 13.22 -12.86 7.91
N ASP A 65 13.37 -14.17 7.65
CA ASP A 65 13.38 -14.72 6.28
C ASP A 65 12.06 -14.46 5.54
N ASP A 66 10.97 -14.75 6.20
CA ASP A 66 9.61 -14.54 5.73
C ASP A 66 8.89 -13.54 6.65
N PHE A 67 8.19 -12.56 6.11
CA PHE A 67 7.42 -11.60 6.90
C PHE A 67 6.24 -11.00 6.12
N ILE A 68 5.28 -10.47 6.87
CA ILE A 68 4.25 -9.59 6.35
C ILE A 68 4.74 -8.15 6.52
N LEU A 69 4.71 -7.37 5.44
CA LEU A 69 5.14 -5.98 5.41
C LEU A 69 3.94 -5.04 5.49
N ASN A 70 4.08 -3.97 6.28
CA ASN A 70 3.20 -2.81 6.26
C ASN A 70 4.05 -1.54 6.14
N VAL A 71 3.74 -0.64 5.22
CA VAL A 71 4.52 0.58 4.96
C VAL A 71 3.63 1.82 5.04
N GLY A 72 4.09 2.82 5.76
CA GLY A 72 3.44 4.13 5.91
C GLY A 72 3.58 4.69 7.31
N THR A 73 3.21 5.96 7.50
CA THR A 73 3.19 6.57 8.83
C THR A 73 2.33 5.71 9.77
N LEU A 74 2.85 5.37 10.94
CA LEU A 74 2.13 4.59 11.94
C LEU A 74 1.12 5.48 12.66
N GLU A 75 -0.09 5.57 12.10
CA GLU A 75 -1.21 6.41 12.56
C GLU A 75 -2.53 5.65 12.51
N ASP A 76 -3.53 6.10 13.27
CA ASP A 76 -4.83 5.42 13.43
C ASP A 76 -5.46 5.07 12.06
N ARG A 77 -5.50 6.00 11.12
CA ARG A 77 -6.07 5.82 9.78
C ARG A 77 -5.42 4.66 8.99
N LYS A 78 -4.14 4.38 9.21
CA LYS A 78 -3.43 3.26 8.55
C LYS A 78 -3.74 1.91 9.18
N ASN A 79 -4.38 1.91 10.35
CA ASN A 79 -4.94 0.75 11.03
C ASN A 79 -3.98 -0.45 11.20
N GLY A 80 -2.68 -0.18 11.42
CA GLY A 80 -1.68 -1.25 11.63
C GLY A 80 -1.97 -2.14 12.84
N MET A 81 -2.73 -1.63 13.82
CA MET A 81 -3.12 -2.38 15.03
C MET A 81 -3.91 -3.64 14.69
N ILE A 82 -4.76 -3.62 13.64
CA ILE A 82 -5.54 -4.81 13.29
C ILE A 82 -4.66 -6.00 12.86
N LEU A 83 -3.48 -5.73 12.27
CA LEU A 83 -2.53 -6.79 11.91
C LEU A 83 -1.94 -7.45 13.15
N LEU A 84 -1.61 -6.66 14.18
CA LEU A 84 -1.14 -7.17 15.47
C LEU A 84 -2.23 -8.00 16.15
N GLN A 85 -3.46 -7.49 16.20
CA GLN A 85 -4.62 -8.18 16.79
C GLN A 85 -4.95 -9.48 16.05
N ALA A 86 -4.92 -9.46 14.72
CA ALA A 86 -5.22 -10.63 13.89
C ALA A 86 -4.19 -11.75 14.07
N LEU A 87 -2.93 -11.40 14.27
CA LEU A 87 -1.82 -12.35 14.28
C LEU A 87 -1.21 -12.61 15.67
N LYS A 88 -1.79 -12.07 16.75
CA LYS A 88 -1.23 -12.21 18.12
C LYS A 88 -0.99 -13.65 18.55
N ASP A 89 -1.84 -14.59 18.12
CA ASP A 89 -1.78 -16.01 18.46
C ASP A 89 -1.06 -16.85 17.39
N THR A 90 -0.19 -16.25 16.58
CA THR A 90 0.60 -16.92 15.53
C THR A 90 2.07 -16.58 15.69
N GLU A 91 2.94 -17.33 14.99
CA GLU A 91 4.38 -17.05 14.91
C GLU A 91 4.75 -16.23 13.65
N ILE A 92 3.76 -15.72 12.89
CA ILE A 92 3.99 -14.97 11.64
C ILE A 92 4.66 -13.63 11.94
N PRO A 93 5.84 -13.36 11.36
CA PRO A 93 6.56 -12.11 11.57
C PRO A 93 5.90 -10.93 10.87
N LEU A 94 5.92 -9.76 11.53
CA LEU A 94 5.42 -8.49 11.03
C LEU A 94 6.53 -7.45 10.99
N VAL A 95 6.68 -6.77 9.85
CA VAL A 95 7.60 -5.65 9.68
C VAL A 95 6.79 -4.40 9.33
N PHE A 96 6.85 -3.40 10.19
CA PHE A 96 6.26 -2.08 9.99
C PHE A 96 7.36 -1.09 9.62
N VAL A 97 7.23 -0.41 8.48
CA VAL A 97 8.17 0.60 8.01
C VAL A 97 7.49 1.94 7.91
N GLY A 98 7.96 2.93 8.65
CA GLY A 98 7.43 4.29 8.56
C GLY A 98 7.62 5.12 9.81
N ARG A 99 7.27 6.41 9.69
CA ARG A 99 7.40 7.34 10.79
C ARG A 99 6.52 6.93 11.98
N LYS A 100 7.13 6.86 13.16
CA LYS A 100 6.45 6.58 14.43
C LYS A 100 5.69 7.79 14.95
N THR A 101 4.48 7.57 15.41
CA THR A 101 3.62 8.58 16.07
C THR A 101 3.20 8.09 17.46
N GLU A 102 2.32 8.80 18.15
CA GLU A 102 1.72 8.31 19.40
C GLU A 102 0.96 6.99 19.22
N TYR A 103 0.41 6.75 18.03
CA TYR A 103 -0.21 5.48 17.69
C TYR A 103 0.79 4.32 17.71
N ALA A 104 2.02 4.54 17.25
CA ALA A 104 3.09 3.54 17.31
C ALA A 104 3.42 3.13 18.74
N LYS A 105 3.29 4.04 19.73
CA LYS A 105 3.47 3.68 21.15
C LYS A 105 2.41 2.69 21.62
N LYS A 106 1.13 2.91 21.23
CA LYS A 106 0.05 1.97 21.52
C LYS A 106 0.30 0.60 20.89
N MET A 107 0.79 0.58 19.64
CA MET A 107 1.16 -0.67 18.96
C MET A 107 2.32 -1.38 19.71
N GLY A 108 3.36 -0.66 20.12
CA GLY A 108 4.47 -1.21 20.89
C GLY A 108 4.04 -1.77 22.25
N GLN A 109 3.15 -1.08 22.96
CA GLN A 109 2.56 -1.59 24.19
C GLN A 109 1.78 -2.90 23.95
N PHE A 110 0.95 -2.96 22.91
CA PHE A 110 0.22 -4.18 22.54
C PHE A 110 1.18 -5.35 22.24
N VAL A 111 2.29 -5.07 21.54
CA VAL A 111 3.33 -6.07 21.24
C VAL A 111 3.93 -6.63 22.53
N GLN A 112 4.27 -5.79 23.52
CA GLN A 112 4.80 -6.20 24.80
C GLN A 112 3.79 -7.02 25.62
N GLU A 113 2.55 -6.53 25.74
CA GLU A 113 1.47 -7.22 26.48
C GLU A 113 1.16 -8.61 25.91
N ASN A 114 1.37 -8.82 24.61
CA ASN A 114 1.10 -10.09 23.93
C ASN A 114 2.38 -10.90 23.61
N LYS A 115 3.54 -10.51 24.12
CA LYS A 115 4.83 -11.22 23.96
C LYS A 115 5.22 -11.46 22.50
N MET A 116 5.09 -10.43 21.67
CA MET A 116 5.34 -10.49 20.22
C MET A 116 6.68 -9.84 19.82
N GLU A 117 7.52 -9.40 20.77
CA GLU A 117 8.71 -8.58 20.52
C GLU A 117 9.75 -9.27 19.63
N ASN A 118 9.80 -10.59 19.67
CA ASN A 118 10.75 -11.40 18.89
C ASN A 118 10.39 -11.51 17.39
N ARG A 119 9.19 -11.09 16.98
CA ARG A 119 8.66 -11.24 15.63
C ARG A 119 7.95 -9.99 15.05
N VAL A 120 7.92 -8.90 15.79
CA VAL A 120 7.36 -7.62 15.32
C VAL A 120 8.45 -6.57 15.29
N HIS A 121 8.74 -6.05 14.10
CA HIS A 121 9.79 -5.08 13.85
C HIS A 121 9.17 -3.73 13.46
N PHE A 122 9.65 -2.65 14.06
CA PHE A 122 9.26 -1.27 13.74
C PHE A 122 10.47 -0.51 13.23
N LEU A 123 10.52 -0.21 11.95
CA LEU A 123 11.61 0.46 11.28
C LEU A 123 11.23 1.90 10.90
N GLU A 124 12.18 2.82 11.08
CA GLU A 124 12.01 4.24 10.76
C GLU A 124 13.32 4.82 10.23
N GLY A 125 13.22 5.86 9.38
CA GLY A 125 14.39 6.58 8.87
C GLY A 125 15.12 5.88 7.72
N LEU A 126 14.46 4.93 7.03
CA LEU A 126 15.02 4.24 5.88
C LEU A 126 15.02 5.13 4.64
N SER A 127 16.01 4.93 3.77
CA SER A 127 15.98 5.49 2.43
C SER A 127 14.91 4.81 1.55
N ASN A 128 14.49 5.47 0.48
CA ASN A 128 13.54 4.88 -0.47
C ASN A 128 14.05 3.58 -1.11
N GLU A 129 15.37 3.46 -1.32
CA GLU A 129 15.97 2.25 -1.87
C GLU A 129 15.91 1.10 -0.87
N GLU A 130 16.24 1.33 0.40
CA GLU A 130 16.10 0.31 1.45
C GLU A 130 14.65 -0.15 1.60
N VAL A 131 13.69 0.77 1.52
CA VAL A 131 12.25 0.42 1.55
C VAL A 131 11.90 -0.46 0.35
N ALA A 132 12.38 -0.14 -0.85
CA ALA A 132 12.11 -0.94 -2.04
C ALA A 132 12.73 -2.35 -1.96
N ILE A 133 13.94 -2.47 -1.38
CA ILE A 133 14.57 -3.77 -1.12
C ILE A 133 13.71 -4.58 -0.14
N ILE A 134 13.23 -3.98 0.95
CA ILE A 134 12.37 -4.65 1.93
C ILE A 134 11.06 -5.11 1.30
N TYR A 135 10.44 -4.28 0.43
CA TYR A 135 9.28 -4.75 -0.34
C TYR A 135 9.61 -6.02 -1.13
N SER A 136 10.73 -6.04 -1.85
CA SER A 136 11.12 -7.19 -2.70
C SER A 136 11.39 -8.49 -1.93
N MET A 137 11.49 -8.42 -0.61
CA MET A 137 11.69 -9.56 0.30
C MET A 137 10.41 -10.00 1.00
N ALA A 138 9.39 -9.13 1.01
CA ALA A 138 8.16 -9.41 1.74
C ALA A 138 7.36 -10.57 1.14
N LYS A 139 6.83 -11.44 1.99
CA LYS A 139 5.98 -12.55 1.59
C LYS A 139 4.56 -12.11 1.26
N ILE A 140 4.05 -11.11 1.99
CA ILE A 140 2.74 -10.48 1.81
C ILE A 140 2.88 -9.00 2.18
N PHE A 141 2.26 -8.13 1.43
CA PHE A 141 2.06 -6.73 1.80
C PHE A 141 0.63 -6.56 2.34
N ALA A 142 0.50 -6.15 3.59
CA ALA A 142 -0.79 -5.93 4.24
C ALA A 142 -1.01 -4.44 4.48
N TYR A 143 -2.06 -3.87 3.87
CA TYR A 143 -2.34 -2.44 3.91
C TYR A 143 -3.80 -2.17 4.32
N PRO A 144 -4.13 -2.31 5.61
CA PRO A 144 -5.49 -2.18 6.13
C PRO A 144 -5.91 -0.72 6.39
N SER A 145 -5.50 0.22 5.53
CA SER A 145 -5.85 1.63 5.69
C SER A 145 -7.36 1.86 5.52
N GLU A 146 -7.92 2.79 6.29
CA GLU A 146 -9.32 3.15 6.22
C GLU A 146 -9.63 4.05 5.03
N TYR A 147 -8.70 4.98 4.71
CA TYR A 147 -8.90 5.96 3.65
C TYR A 147 -7.57 6.37 3.02
N GLU A 148 -7.54 6.43 1.68
CA GLU A 148 -6.44 6.93 0.86
C GLU A 148 -6.96 7.73 -0.34
N GLY A 149 -6.13 8.62 -0.84
CA GLY A 149 -6.41 9.29 -2.11
C GLY A 149 -6.22 8.39 -3.32
N PHE A 150 -5.23 7.47 -3.25
CA PHE A 150 -4.97 6.47 -4.29
C PHE A 150 -4.44 5.15 -3.72
N GLY A 151 -3.34 5.14 -2.99
CA GLY A 151 -2.74 3.92 -2.45
C GLY A 151 -1.41 3.58 -3.12
N ILE A 152 -0.50 4.56 -3.23
CA ILE A 152 0.85 4.36 -3.78
C ILE A 152 1.55 3.14 -3.16
N PRO A 153 1.50 2.87 -1.82
CA PRO A 153 2.13 1.69 -1.24
C PRO A 153 1.63 0.36 -1.81
N ILE A 154 0.39 0.29 -2.27
CA ILE A 154 -0.14 -0.90 -2.95
C ILE A 154 0.53 -1.08 -4.32
N ILE A 155 0.70 0.01 -5.07
CA ILE A 155 1.36 -0.01 -6.38
C ILE A 155 2.82 -0.40 -6.23
N GLU A 156 3.51 0.11 -5.21
CA GLU A 156 4.89 -0.25 -4.86
C GLU A 156 5.01 -1.77 -4.60
N ALA A 157 4.09 -2.34 -3.82
CA ALA A 157 4.05 -3.77 -3.55
C ALA A 157 3.83 -4.59 -4.83
N LEU A 158 2.87 -4.18 -5.68
CA LEU A 158 2.57 -4.89 -6.93
C LEU A 158 3.73 -4.86 -7.92
N TYR A 159 4.43 -3.72 -8.07
CA TYR A 159 5.64 -3.63 -8.90
C TYR A 159 6.76 -4.50 -8.34
N SER A 160 6.94 -4.53 -7.02
CA SER A 160 7.89 -5.40 -6.34
C SER A 160 7.51 -6.90 -6.40
N GLY A 161 6.33 -7.22 -6.96
CA GLY A 161 5.85 -8.60 -7.11
C GLY A 161 5.33 -9.22 -5.82
N VAL A 162 4.90 -8.41 -4.86
CA VAL A 162 4.41 -8.87 -3.57
C VAL A 162 2.89 -8.99 -3.59
N PRO A 163 2.32 -10.12 -3.15
CA PRO A 163 0.88 -10.27 -2.97
C PRO A 163 0.32 -9.24 -1.99
N VAL A 164 -0.78 -8.58 -2.33
CA VAL A 164 -1.39 -7.52 -1.54
C VAL A 164 -2.65 -8.01 -0.84
N LEU A 165 -2.77 -7.69 0.47
CA LEU A 165 -4.02 -7.74 1.23
C LEU A 165 -4.38 -6.32 1.67
N THR A 166 -5.60 -5.88 1.36
CA THR A 166 -6.03 -4.52 1.68
C THR A 166 -7.55 -4.42 1.92
N ASN A 167 -8.03 -3.21 2.20
CA ASN A 167 -9.44 -2.92 2.38
C ASN A 167 -10.25 -3.19 1.11
N ARG A 168 -11.48 -3.71 1.26
CA ARG A 168 -12.43 -3.91 0.14
C ARG A 168 -13.11 -2.64 -0.32
N GLU A 169 -13.12 -1.58 0.49
CA GLU A 169 -13.85 -0.35 0.26
C GLU A 169 -12.96 0.75 -0.33
N GLY A 170 -13.58 1.83 -0.81
CA GLY A 170 -12.88 3.03 -1.28
C GLY A 170 -11.99 2.80 -2.49
N VAL A 171 -10.81 3.42 -2.49
CA VAL A 171 -9.85 3.40 -3.60
C VAL A 171 -9.04 2.10 -3.72
N PHE A 172 -9.05 1.26 -2.70
CA PHE A 172 -8.15 0.11 -2.60
C PHE A 172 -8.33 -0.92 -3.72
N PRO A 173 -9.56 -1.26 -4.17
CA PRO A 173 -9.76 -2.12 -5.34
C PRO A 173 -9.24 -1.51 -6.65
N GLU A 174 -9.29 -0.18 -6.75
CA GLU A 174 -8.78 0.55 -7.92
C GLU A 174 -7.27 0.48 -8.04
N ALA A 175 -6.55 0.62 -6.90
CA ALA A 175 -5.09 0.52 -6.82
C ALA A 175 -4.59 -0.93 -6.85
N GLY A 176 -5.29 -1.84 -6.17
CA GLY A 176 -4.87 -3.24 -5.98
C GLY A 176 -5.25 -4.19 -7.11
N GLY A 177 -6.26 -3.85 -7.92
CA GLY A 177 -6.71 -4.67 -9.05
C GLY A 177 -7.33 -6.01 -8.65
N PRO A 178 -7.71 -6.83 -9.63
CA PRO A 178 -8.52 -8.03 -9.38
C PRO A 178 -7.76 -9.17 -8.68
N SER A 179 -6.44 -9.13 -8.63
CA SER A 179 -5.61 -10.20 -8.04
C SER A 179 -5.23 -9.96 -6.58
N SER A 180 -5.52 -8.79 -6.01
CA SER A 180 -5.30 -8.51 -4.59
C SER A 180 -6.35 -9.17 -3.72
N ALA A 181 -6.01 -9.43 -2.47
CA ALA A 181 -6.94 -9.95 -1.48
C ALA A 181 -7.64 -8.79 -0.75
N TYR A 182 -8.95 -8.82 -0.71
CA TYR A 182 -9.79 -7.79 -0.11
C TYR A 182 -10.51 -8.29 1.12
N VAL A 183 -10.48 -7.51 2.19
CA VAL A 183 -11.10 -7.84 3.48
C VAL A 183 -11.85 -6.64 4.04
N ASP A 184 -12.79 -6.90 4.93
CA ASP A 184 -13.32 -5.89 5.85
C ASP A 184 -12.29 -5.66 6.95
N ILE A 185 -11.66 -4.50 6.92
CA ILE A 185 -10.59 -4.13 7.86
C ILE A 185 -11.08 -3.88 9.30
N HIS A 186 -12.38 -3.94 9.56
CA HIS A 186 -12.98 -3.87 10.88
C HIS A 186 -13.29 -5.27 11.46
N GLN A 187 -13.12 -6.33 10.65
CA GLN A 187 -13.37 -7.72 11.02
C GLN A 187 -12.05 -8.47 11.26
N ILE A 188 -11.55 -8.44 12.50
CA ILE A 188 -10.27 -9.08 12.87
C ILE A 188 -10.19 -10.54 12.39
N THR A 189 -11.28 -11.28 12.53
CA THR A 189 -11.35 -12.70 12.15
C THR A 189 -11.18 -12.89 10.64
N GLU A 190 -11.76 -12.01 9.82
CA GLU A 190 -11.61 -12.06 8.37
C GLU A 190 -10.17 -11.75 7.96
N VAL A 191 -9.57 -10.68 8.52
CA VAL A 191 -8.17 -10.32 8.31
C VAL A 191 -7.26 -11.47 8.69
N LYS A 192 -7.44 -12.07 9.89
CA LYS A 192 -6.67 -13.23 10.36
C LYS A 192 -6.76 -14.40 9.39
N THR A 193 -7.97 -14.82 9.07
CA THR A 193 -8.21 -15.98 8.20
C THR A 193 -7.57 -15.79 6.83
N LYS A 194 -7.71 -14.60 6.25
CA LYS A 194 -7.16 -14.32 4.93
C LYS A 194 -5.63 -14.24 4.94
N LEU A 195 -5.03 -13.61 5.98
CA LEU A 195 -3.57 -13.55 6.12
C LEU A 195 -2.96 -14.94 6.28
N ILE A 196 -3.52 -15.79 7.16
CA ILE A 196 -3.04 -17.17 7.37
C ILE A 196 -3.18 -17.99 6.08
N SER A 197 -4.34 -17.90 5.41
CA SER A 197 -4.56 -18.60 4.14
C SER A 197 -3.53 -18.19 3.07
N LEU A 198 -3.21 -16.89 2.96
CA LEU A 198 -2.18 -16.44 2.04
C LEU A 198 -0.77 -16.85 2.47
N TRP A 199 -0.49 -16.83 3.79
CA TRP A 199 0.80 -17.22 4.34
C TRP A 199 1.14 -18.67 4.00
N ASP A 200 0.19 -19.57 4.09
CA ASP A 200 0.36 -21.01 3.87
C ASP A 200 0.24 -21.44 2.41
N ASN A 201 -0.34 -20.59 1.53
CA ASN A 201 -0.60 -20.94 0.13
C ASN A 201 0.38 -20.26 -0.84
N GLU A 202 1.51 -20.89 -1.11
CA GLU A 202 2.52 -20.40 -2.04
C GLU A 202 2.01 -20.28 -3.48
N ALA A 203 1.19 -21.24 -3.94
CA ALA A 203 0.66 -21.22 -5.29
C ALA A 203 -0.23 -20.00 -5.53
N GLU A 204 -1.06 -19.65 -4.54
CA GLU A 204 -1.89 -18.45 -4.60
C GLU A 204 -1.04 -17.18 -4.57
N ARG A 205 -0.01 -17.09 -3.72
CA ARG A 205 0.89 -15.94 -3.72
C ARG A 205 1.61 -15.76 -5.06
N LYS A 206 2.09 -16.84 -5.68
CA LYS A 206 2.72 -16.79 -7.00
C LYS A 206 1.74 -16.31 -8.09
N ARG A 207 0.49 -16.75 -8.03
CA ARG A 207 -0.57 -16.28 -8.94
C ARG A 207 -0.80 -14.78 -8.76
N MET A 208 -1.03 -14.34 -7.51
CA MET A 208 -1.27 -12.94 -7.16
C MET A 208 -0.10 -12.04 -7.58
N SER A 209 1.14 -12.47 -7.35
CA SER A 209 2.34 -11.75 -7.76
C SER A 209 2.39 -11.52 -9.27
N ARG A 210 2.22 -12.58 -10.06
CA ARG A 210 2.24 -12.50 -11.53
C ARG A 210 1.14 -11.60 -12.08
N GLU A 211 -0.08 -11.81 -11.61
CA GLU A 211 -1.25 -11.04 -12.08
C GLU A 211 -1.20 -9.59 -11.60
N GLY A 212 -0.71 -9.35 -10.38
CA GLY A 212 -0.50 -8.02 -9.84
C GLY A 212 0.54 -7.23 -10.63
N LYS A 213 1.69 -7.85 -10.98
CA LYS A 213 2.71 -7.24 -11.85
C LYS A 213 2.16 -6.85 -13.23
N ASN A 214 1.27 -7.67 -13.79
CA ASN A 214 0.64 -7.34 -15.08
C ASN A 214 -0.35 -6.17 -14.92
N PHE A 215 -1.17 -6.21 -13.88
CA PHE A 215 -2.19 -5.17 -13.65
C PHE A 215 -1.56 -3.79 -13.42
N VAL A 216 -0.48 -3.72 -12.64
CA VAL A 216 0.12 -2.45 -12.21
C VAL A 216 0.77 -1.67 -13.37
N GLN A 217 1.03 -2.32 -14.53
CA GLN A 217 1.60 -1.66 -15.71
C GLN A 217 0.75 -0.52 -16.26
N LYS A 218 -0.55 -0.50 -15.96
CA LYS A 218 -1.43 0.64 -16.32
C LYS A 218 -1.02 1.96 -15.65
N PHE A 219 -0.25 1.90 -14.55
CA PHE A 219 0.27 3.04 -13.81
C PHE A 219 1.74 3.35 -14.17
N ASP A 220 2.19 2.87 -15.32
CA ASP A 220 3.55 3.15 -15.79
C ASP A 220 3.75 4.63 -16.11
N ASP A 221 4.95 5.14 -15.82
CA ASP A 221 5.27 6.57 -15.91
C ASP A 221 5.08 7.13 -17.33
N LEU A 222 5.39 6.33 -18.36
CA LEU A 222 5.22 6.76 -19.75
C LEU A 222 3.73 6.94 -20.10
N ASN A 223 2.89 5.99 -19.68
CA ASN A 223 1.44 6.08 -19.88
C ASN A 223 0.84 7.30 -19.17
N LEU A 224 1.30 7.58 -17.95
CA LEU A 224 0.84 8.73 -17.17
C LEU A 224 1.33 10.05 -17.76
N ALA A 225 2.59 10.10 -18.20
CA ALA A 225 3.15 11.28 -18.86
C ALA A 225 2.39 11.63 -20.14
N ASN A 226 2.05 10.64 -20.97
CA ASN A 226 1.25 10.85 -22.17
C ASN A 226 -0.14 11.43 -21.84
N GLN A 227 -0.83 10.93 -20.81
CA GLN A 227 -2.12 11.47 -20.37
C GLN A 227 -2.03 12.95 -19.95
N TRP A 228 -0.92 13.33 -19.28
CA TRP A 228 -0.68 14.74 -18.94
C TRP A 228 -0.40 15.59 -20.18
N ILE A 229 0.39 15.11 -21.13
CA ILE A 229 0.67 15.80 -22.40
C ILE A 229 -0.62 16.02 -23.16
N ASP A 230 -1.45 14.98 -23.33
CA ASP A 230 -2.73 15.06 -24.00
C ASP A 230 -3.68 16.06 -23.31
N LEU A 231 -3.70 16.05 -21.96
CA LEU A 231 -4.50 17.02 -21.22
C LEU A 231 -4.08 18.47 -21.52
N TYR A 232 -2.78 18.76 -21.47
CA TYR A 232 -2.28 20.11 -21.75
C TYR A 232 -2.51 20.55 -23.20
N GLN A 233 -2.33 19.66 -24.17
CA GLN A 233 -2.58 19.94 -25.58
C GLN A 233 -4.05 20.26 -25.87
N ASN A 234 -4.98 19.66 -25.15
CA ASN A 234 -6.41 19.91 -25.30
C ASN A 234 -6.90 21.18 -24.58
N LEU A 235 -6.05 21.81 -23.76
CA LEU A 235 -6.35 23.06 -23.07
C LEU A 235 -5.79 24.31 -23.78
N LEU A 236 -4.92 24.11 -24.76
CA LEU A 236 -4.33 25.18 -25.59
C LEU A 236 -5.16 25.40 -26.83
#